data_617695522c6fc54c77ab63869f2bc634
#
_entry.id   617695522c6fc54c77ab63869f2bc634
#
_cell.length_a   1.000
_cell.length_b   1.000
_cell.length_c   1.000
_cell.angle_alpha   90.00
_cell.angle_beta   90.00
_cell.angle_gamma   90.00
#
_symmetry.space_group_name_H-M   'P 1'
#
loop_
_entity.id
_entity.type
_entity.pdbx_description
1 polymer ?
#
loop_
_entity_poly.entity_id
_entity_poly.type
_entity_poly.pdbx_seq_one_letter_code
_entity_poly.pdbx_strand_id
1 'polypeptide(L)'
;MTEQEQQTEELRCIGCGSVIQTDDPAGLGYTPKSALEKGKETGELYCQRCFRLRHYNEIAPVSLTDDDFLRLLNQIRDANALIVYVVDVFDFNGSLIPGLHRFVGDNPVLLVGNKEDLLPRSLRRPKLQDWIRQQANMAGLRPINTVLVSAKKNHQIDHLLDVIEKYRQNRDVYVVGVTNVGKSTLINQIIKQRTGVKELITTSRFPGTTLDKIEIPLDDGHVLVDTPGIIHQEQMAHVLSPQDLKIVAPQKEIKPKTYQLNDEQTLFLGGVARFDYLRGERVGMVAYFDNNLPIHRTKLSNADNFYSKHLGDLLTPPTSDEKDTFPPLERYEFHIAEKSDVVFEGLGWITVPANTTVAAWVPKGVGALVRRAMV
;
A
#
# COMPACT_ATOMS: atom_id res chain seq x y z
N MET A 1 -31.52 -46.85 9.48
CA MET A 1 -30.48 -46.15 10.26
C MET A 1 -30.19 -44.89 9.47
N THR A 2 -30.75 -43.81 9.87
CA THR A 2 -30.72 -42.50 9.24
C THR A 2 -29.47 -41.79 9.73
N GLU A 3 -28.53 -41.50 8.82
CA GLU A 3 -27.39 -40.60 9.07
C GLU A 3 -27.94 -39.18 9.25
N GLN A 4 -27.91 -38.70 10.48
CA GLN A 4 -28.11 -37.28 10.77
C GLN A 4 -26.87 -36.54 10.36
N GLU A 5 -26.92 -35.78 9.24
CA GLU A 5 -25.98 -34.70 8.91
C GLU A 5 -26.03 -33.68 10.05
N GLN A 6 -24.97 -33.68 10.86
CA GLN A 6 -24.69 -32.58 11.78
C GLN A 6 -24.30 -31.38 10.94
N GLN A 7 -25.26 -30.51 10.64
CA GLN A 7 -24.97 -29.13 10.21
C GLN A 7 -24.19 -28.45 11.36
N THR A 8 -22.90 -28.32 11.22
CA THR A 8 -22.11 -27.43 12.06
C THR A 8 -22.60 -25.99 11.78
N GLU A 9 -23.37 -25.43 12.72
CA GLU A 9 -23.76 -24.01 12.66
C GLU A 9 -22.49 -23.16 12.53
N GLU A 10 -22.32 -22.55 11.38
CA GLU A 10 -21.22 -21.61 11.13
C GLU A 10 -21.37 -20.42 12.08
N LEU A 11 -20.44 -20.28 13.02
CA LEU A 11 -20.40 -19.14 13.93
C LEU A 11 -20.13 -17.86 13.14
N ARG A 12 -20.95 -16.85 13.33
CA ARG A 12 -20.86 -15.58 12.61
C ARG A 12 -20.67 -14.41 13.57
N CYS A 13 -19.89 -13.43 13.12
CA CYS A 13 -19.68 -12.18 13.83
C CYS A 13 -21.00 -11.39 13.94
N ILE A 14 -21.38 -10.97 15.15
CA ILE A 14 -22.60 -10.19 15.38
C ILE A 14 -22.54 -8.82 14.69
N GLY A 15 -21.34 -8.23 14.58
CA GLY A 15 -21.16 -6.91 13.97
C GLY A 15 -21.24 -6.94 12.45
N CYS A 16 -20.48 -7.80 11.78
CA CYS A 16 -20.34 -7.80 10.33
C CYS A 16 -20.92 -9.04 9.63
N GLY A 17 -21.30 -10.06 10.38
CA GLY A 17 -21.86 -11.29 9.83
C GLY A 17 -20.86 -12.23 9.15
N SER A 18 -19.57 -11.88 9.09
CA SER A 18 -18.52 -12.76 8.54
C SER A 18 -18.44 -14.05 9.35
N VAL A 19 -18.14 -15.16 8.69
CA VAL A 19 -17.86 -16.44 9.35
C VAL A 19 -16.61 -16.24 10.24
N ILE A 20 -16.72 -16.66 11.50
CA ILE A 20 -15.60 -16.56 12.45
C ILE A 20 -14.55 -17.61 12.11
N GLN A 21 -13.31 -17.17 12.06
CA GLN A 21 -12.13 -18.02 11.86
C GLN A 21 -11.00 -17.58 12.81
N THR A 22 -10.07 -18.49 13.10
CA THR A 22 -8.97 -18.27 14.05
C THR A 22 -7.58 -18.42 13.44
N ASP A 23 -7.51 -18.66 12.13
CA ASP A 23 -6.29 -19.12 11.47
C ASP A 23 -5.55 -17.98 10.76
N ASP A 24 -6.28 -17.04 10.15
CA ASP A 24 -5.69 -15.90 9.44
C ASP A 24 -5.98 -14.58 10.16
N PRO A 25 -4.99 -13.99 10.89
CA PRO A 25 -5.15 -12.71 11.58
C PRO A 25 -5.46 -11.51 10.68
N ALA A 26 -5.15 -11.59 9.40
CA ALA A 26 -5.42 -10.52 8.41
C ALA A 26 -6.74 -10.75 7.66
N GLY A 27 -7.31 -11.94 7.76
CA GLY A 27 -8.53 -12.34 7.05
C GLY A 27 -9.81 -11.86 7.72
N LEU A 28 -10.89 -11.89 6.93
CA LEU A 28 -12.24 -11.60 7.42
C LEU A 28 -12.66 -12.58 8.51
N GLY A 29 -13.42 -12.10 9.50
CA GLY A 29 -13.94 -12.94 10.57
C GLY A 29 -12.90 -13.37 11.61
N TYR A 30 -11.64 -12.96 11.49
CA TYR A 30 -10.60 -13.35 12.44
C TYR A 30 -10.96 -12.99 13.88
N THR A 31 -10.82 -13.98 14.76
CA THR A 31 -11.04 -13.86 16.20
C THR A 31 -9.99 -14.69 16.91
N PRO A 32 -9.19 -14.12 17.83
CA PRO A 32 -8.28 -14.90 18.65
C PRO A 32 -9.01 -16.03 19.39
N LYS A 33 -8.39 -17.21 19.54
CA LYS A 33 -9.03 -18.38 20.16
C LYS A 33 -9.61 -18.07 21.55
N SER A 34 -8.91 -17.29 22.37
CA SER A 34 -9.38 -16.87 23.68
C SER A 34 -10.63 -15.97 23.63
N ALA A 35 -10.73 -15.12 22.60
CA ALA A 35 -11.90 -14.27 22.40
C ALA A 35 -13.09 -15.08 21.83
N LEU A 36 -12.82 -16.09 21.01
CA LEU A 36 -13.84 -17.02 20.51
C LEU A 36 -14.50 -17.81 21.65
N GLU A 37 -13.71 -18.36 22.58
CA GLU A 37 -14.19 -19.08 23.75
C GLU A 37 -15.07 -18.18 24.62
N LYS A 38 -14.60 -16.98 24.94
CA LYS A 38 -15.36 -15.99 25.69
C LYS A 38 -16.63 -15.55 24.99
N GLY A 39 -16.59 -15.35 23.67
CA GLY A 39 -17.77 -14.98 22.87
C GLY A 39 -18.82 -16.07 22.82
N LYS A 40 -18.41 -17.36 22.82
CA LYS A 40 -19.35 -18.50 22.94
C LYS A 40 -20.07 -18.57 24.29
N GLU A 41 -19.37 -18.22 25.37
CA GLU A 41 -19.93 -18.20 26.73
C GLU A 41 -20.91 -17.04 26.93
N THR A 42 -20.59 -15.86 26.41
CA THR A 42 -21.40 -14.64 26.61
C THR A 42 -22.52 -14.48 25.57
N GLY A 43 -22.47 -15.21 24.47
CA GLY A 43 -23.33 -15.02 23.31
C GLY A 43 -23.00 -13.78 22.46
N GLU A 44 -21.96 -13.02 22.84
CA GLU A 44 -21.48 -11.83 22.11
C GLU A 44 -20.20 -12.15 21.33
N LEU A 45 -20.33 -12.62 20.10
CA LEU A 45 -19.22 -13.04 19.27
C LEU A 45 -18.91 -11.98 18.19
N TYR A 46 -17.80 -11.27 18.38
CA TYR A 46 -17.30 -10.29 17.42
C TYR A 46 -15.96 -10.73 16.84
N CYS A 47 -15.77 -10.54 15.52
CA CYS A 47 -14.42 -10.62 14.95
C CYS A 47 -13.55 -9.46 15.47
N GLN A 48 -12.24 -9.62 15.42
CA GLN A 48 -11.27 -8.64 15.93
C GLN A 48 -11.49 -7.24 15.34
N ARG A 49 -11.85 -7.15 14.06
CA ARG A 49 -12.16 -5.88 13.38
C ARG A 49 -13.37 -5.19 14.01
N CYS A 50 -14.49 -5.89 14.14
CA CYS A 50 -15.71 -5.34 14.75
C CYS A 50 -15.53 -5.03 16.24
N PHE A 51 -14.79 -5.86 16.96
CA PHE A 51 -14.45 -5.61 18.35
C PHE A 51 -13.65 -4.31 18.52
N ARG A 52 -12.58 -4.11 17.72
CA ARG A 52 -11.78 -2.88 17.74
C ARG A 52 -12.61 -1.66 17.36
N LEU A 53 -13.43 -1.81 16.34
CA LEU A 53 -14.30 -0.75 15.89
C LEU A 53 -15.27 -0.30 16.99
N ARG A 54 -15.96 -1.26 17.64
CA ARG A 54 -16.94 -0.98 18.69
C ARG A 54 -16.33 -0.42 19.97
N HIS A 55 -15.16 -0.93 20.40
CA HIS A 55 -14.58 -0.57 21.69
C HIS A 55 -13.52 0.53 21.63
N TYR A 56 -12.85 0.67 20.48
CA TYR A 56 -11.74 1.62 20.32
C TYR A 56 -11.94 2.62 19.20
N ASN A 57 -13.05 2.54 18.44
CA ASN A 57 -13.28 3.30 17.21
C ASN A 57 -12.10 3.18 16.22
N GLU A 58 -11.53 1.98 16.13
CA GLU A 58 -10.40 1.67 15.25
C GLU A 58 -10.80 0.67 14.17
N ILE A 59 -10.49 1.03 12.91
CA ILE A 59 -10.67 0.14 11.75
C ILE A 59 -9.38 -0.63 11.52
N ALA A 60 -9.45 -1.97 11.58
CA ALA A 60 -8.34 -2.83 11.21
C ALA A 60 -8.32 -3.06 9.68
N PRO A 61 -7.15 -3.08 9.04
CA PRO A 61 -7.04 -3.37 7.61
C PRO A 61 -7.51 -4.81 7.32
N VAL A 62 -8.16 -4.98 6.16
CA VAL A 62 -8.60 -6.28 5.64
C VAL A 62 -8.17 -6.36 4.17
N SER A 63 -7.71 -7.53 3.76
CA SER A 63 -7.27 -7.81 2.39
C SER A 63 -8.34 -8.58 1.62
N LEU A 64 -8.44 -8.33 0.31
CA LEU A 64 -9.35 -8.98 -0.62
C LEU A 64 -8.62 -9.87 -1.60
N THR A 65 -9.32 -10.91 -2.09
CA THR A 65 -8.92 -11.60 -3.32
C THR A 65 -9.18 -10.71 -4.54
N ASP A 66 -8.50 -10.98 -5.65
CA ASP A 66 -8.65 -10.21 -6.89
C ASP A 66 -10.11 -10.22 -7.40
N ASP A 67 -10.81 -11.36 -7.32
CA ASP A 67 -12.19 -11.50 -7.77
C ASP A 67 -13.19 -10.70 -6.91
N ASP A 68 -13.04 -10.74 -5.61
CA ASP A 68 -13.89 -9.98 -4.68
C ASP A 68 -13.69 -8.48 -4.88
N PHE A 69 -12.46 -8.09 -5.16
CA PHE A 69 -12.14 -6.70 -5.44
C PHE A 69 -12.76 -6.22 -6.76
N LEU A 70 -12.67 -7.00 -7.85
CA LEU A 70 -13.32 -6.66 -9.12
C LEU A 70 -14.84 -6.50 -8.96
N ARG A 71 -15.47 -7.34 -8.14
CA ARG A 71 -16.90 -7.20 -7.81
C ARG A 71 -17.19 -5.91 -7.06
N LEU A 72 -16.36 -5.55 -6.08
CA LEU A 72 -16.47 -4.30 -5.34
C LEU A 72 -16.35 -3.09 -6.26
N LEU A 73 -15.35 -3.08 -7.14
CA LEU A 73 -15.15 -1.98 -8.09
C LEU A 73 -16.33 -1.81 -9.06
N ASN A 74 -16.89 -2.92 -9.54
CA ASN A 74 -18.08 -2.87 -10.39
C ASN A 74 -19.30 -2.26 -9.67
N GLN A 75 -19.46 -2.50 -8.37
CA GLN A 75 -20.53 -1.88 -7.59
C GLN A 75 -20.30 -0.38 -7.38
N ILE A 76 -19.05 0.04 -7.19
CA ILE A 76 -18.68 1.45 -7.07
C ILE A 76 -18.99 2.22 -8.37
N ARG A 77 -18.87 1.58 -9.53
CA ARG A 77 -19.19 2.18 -10.83
C ARG A 77 -20.62 2.71 -10.89
N ASP A 78 -21.57 1.97 -10.34
CA ASP A 78 -22.99 2.29 -10.39
C ASP A 78 -23.43 3.21 -9.20
N ALA A 79 -22.55 3.43 -8.25
CA ALA A 79 -22.78 4.35 -7.14
C ALA A 79 -22.61 5.80 -7.62
N ASN A 80 -23.52 6.69 -7.24
CA ASN A 80 -23.32 8.12 -7.41
C ASN A 80 -22.50 8.66 -6.22
N ALA A 81 -21.17 8.58 -6.30
CA ALA A 81 -20.30 8.82 -5.16
C ALA A 81 -19.05 9.64 -5.52
N LEU A 82 -18.41 10.24 -4.51
CA LEU A 82 -17.03 10.71 -4.62
C LEU A 82 -16.08 9.57 -4.28
N ILE A 83 -15.14 9.27 -5.16
CA ILE A 83 -14.11 8.26 -4.93
C ILE A 83 -12.88 8.94 -4.34
N VAL A 84 -12.56 8.65 -3.09
CA VAL A 84 -11.31 9.06 -2.43
C VAL A 84 -10.28 7.96 -2.63
N TYR A 85 -9.42 8.14 -3.64
CA TYR A 85 -8.39 7.18 -3.98
C TYR A 85 -7.10 7.46 -3.23
N VAL A 86 -6.76 6.58 -2.28
CA VAL A 86 -5.60 6.72 -1.39
C VAL A 86 -4.42 5.95 -1.95
N VAL A 87 -3.29 6.63 -2.14
CA VAL A 87 -2.02 6.07 -2.60
C VAL A 87 -0.91 6.39 -1.60
N ASP A 88 0.09 5.52 -1.52
CA ASP A 88 1.33 5.77 -0.78
C ASP A 88 2.28 6.61 -1.64
N VAL A 89 2.66 7.79 -1.20
CA VAL A 89 3.53 8.66 -2.00
C VAL A 89 4.97 8.14 -2.12
N PHE A 90 5.42 7.31 -1.18
CA PHE A 90 6.73 6.66 -1.25
C PHE A 90 6.70 5.51 -2.27
N ASP A 91 5.69 4.66 -2.20
CA ASP A 91 5.48 3.55 -3.14
C ASP A 91 4.30 3.85 -4.08
N PHE A 92 4.41 4.95 -4.82
CA PHE A 92 3.32 5.44 -5.65
C PHE A 92 2.90 4.42 -6.72
N ASN A 93 3.86 3.82 -7.43
CA ASN A 93 3.58 2.87 -8.50
C ASN A 93 2.96 1.58 -7.96
N GLY A 94 3.51 1.02 -6.89
CA GLY A 94 2.94 -0.13 -6.20
C GLY A 94 1.58 0.14 -5.53
N SER A 95 1.16 1.41 -5.43
CA SER A 95 -0.16 1.80 -4.94
C SER A 95 -1.20 1.98 -6.04
N LEU A 96 -0.79 1.95 -7.32
CA LEU A 96 -1.72 2.14 -8.42
C LEU A 96 -2.53 0.88 -8.67
N ILE A 97 -3.84 1.06 -8.80
CA ILE A 97 -4.79 0.01 -9.18
C ILE A 97 -4.89 -0.01 -10.70
N PRO A 98 -4.41 -1.06 -11.38
CA PRO A 98 -4.50 -1.14 -12.83
C PRO A 98 -5.95 -1.03 -13.32
N GLY A 99 -6.18 -0.14 -14.27
CA GLY A 99 -7.50 0.03 -14.89
C GLY A 99 -8.57 0.66 -13.98
N LEU A 100 -8.23 1.25 -12.84
CA LEU A 100 -9.19 1.86 -11.90
C LEU A 100 -10.17 2.80 -12.62
N HIS A 101 -9.72 3.57 -13.63
CA HIS A 101 -10.55 4.48 -14.42
C HIS A 101 -11.74 3.79 -15.12
N ARG A 102 -11.64 2.49 -15.40
CA ARG A 102 -12.73 1.69 -16.00
C ARG A 102 -13.79 1.30 -14.98
N PHE A 103 -13.38 1.19 -13.72
CA PHE A 103 -14.22 0.71 -12.64
C PHE A 103 -14.91 1.83 -11.86
N VAL A 104 -14.36 3.04 -11.87
CA VAL A 104 -15.01 4.18 -11.19
C VAL A 104 -16.10 4.83 -12.04
N GLY A 105 -16.19 4.50 -13.35
CA GLY A 105 -17.18 5.10 -14.25
C GLY A 105 -17.05 6.62 -14.32
N ASP A 106 -18.20 7.31 -14.25
CA ASP A 106 -18.28 8.77 -14.26
C ASP A 106 -18.13 9.40 -12.85
N ASN A 107 -17.86 8.59 -11.84
CA ASN A 107 -17.68 9.10 -10.48
C ASN A 107 -16.41 9.97 -10.38
N PRO A 108 -16.49 11.16 -9.76
CA PRO A 108 -15.32 12.01 -9.56
C PRO A 108 -14.32 11.35 -8.64
N VAL A 109 -13.03 11.41 -9.00
CA VAL A 109 -11.93 10.84 -8.23
C VAL A 109 -11.12 11.95 -7.58
N LEU A 110 -11.05 11.94 -6.25
CA LEU A 110 -10.13 12.74 -5.45
C LEU A 110 -8.90 11.87 -5.13
N LEU A 111 -7.74 12.26 -5.62
CA LEU A 111 -6.49 11.53 -5.37
C LEU A 111 -5.85 12.01 -4.07
N VAL A 112 -5.61 11.09 -3.13
CA VAL A 112 -5.01 11.38 -1.83
C VAL A 112 -3.65 10.68 -1.72
N GLY A 113 -2.59 11.47 -1.79
CA GLY A 113 -1.23 10.99 -1.52
C GLY A 113 -0.97 10.97 -0.02
N ASN A 114 -0.99 9.80 0.58
CA ASN A 114 -0.72 9.59 2.00
C ASN A 114 0.76 9.30 2.26
N LYS A 115 1.17 9.40 3.51
CA LYS A 115 2.55 9.18 4.00
C LYS A 115 3.56 10.21 3.49
N GLU A 116 3.13 11.46 3.22
CA GLU A 116 4.05 12.52 2.80
C GLU A 116 5.20 12.76 3.80
N ASP A 117 5.03 12.38 5.06
CA ASP A 117 6.03 12.45 6.13
C ASP A 117 7.22 11.51 5.92
N LEU A 118 7.13 10.56 5.01
CA LEU A 118 8.25 9.68 4.62
C LEU A 118 9.19 10.33 3.61
N LEU A 119 8.70 11.28 2.83
CA LEU A 119 9.51 11.93 1.80
C LEU A 119 10.42 13.02 2.41
N PRO A 120 11.57 13.31 1.80
CA PRO A 120 12.45 14.37 2.28
C PRO A 120 11.75 15.73 2.30
N ARG A 121 11.91 16.51 3.37
CA ARG A 121 11.36 17.86 3.50
C ARG A 121 11.86 18.85 2.47
N SER A 122 12.99 18.54 1.82
CA SER A 122 13.51 19.33 0.69
C SER A 122 12.61 19.27 -0.55
N LEU A 123 11.73 18.29 -0.64
CA LEU A 123 10.73 18.19 -1.71
C LEU A 123 9.65 19.26 -1.56
N ARG A 124 9.51 20.10 -2.59
CA ARG A 124 8.49 21.14 -2.59
C ARG A 124 7.12 20.50 -2.81
N ARG A 125 6.25 20.62 -1.82
CA ARG A 125 4.90 20.04 -1.81
C ARG A 125 4.07 20.31 -3.07
N PRO A 126 4.01 21.53 -3.64
CA PRO A 126 3.29 21.76 -4.89
C PRO A 126 3.85 20.96 -6.08
N LYS A 127 5.20 20.82 -6.18
CA LYS A 127 5.82 20.01 -7.23
C LYS A 127 5.46 18.52 -7.08
N LEU A 128 5.41 18.02 -5.85
CA LEU A 128 5.02 16.64 -5.58
C LEU A 128 3.55 16.41 -5.94
N GLN A 129 2.65 17.33 -5.60
CA GLN A 129 1.24 17.24 -5.99
C GLN A 129 1.07 17.21 -7.52
N ASP A 130 1.78 18.09 -8.24
CA ASP A 130 1.75 18.13 -9.70
C ASP A 130 2.32 16.85 -10.30
N TRP A 131 3.42 16.33 -9.74
CA TRP A 131 4.04 15.08 -10.18
C TRP A 131 3.06 13.89 -10.00
N ILE A 132 2.45 13.74 -8.82
CA ILE A 132 1.47 12.68 -8.52
C ILE A 132 0.29 12.76 -9.49
N ARG A 133 -0.24 13.97 -9.74
CA ARG A 133 -1.33 14.19 -10.70
C ARG A 133 -0.93 13.78 -12.11
N GLN A 134 0.27 14.12 -12.55
CA GLN A 134 0.78 13.73 -13.87
C GLN A 134 0.93 12.21 -13.99
N GLN A 135 1.48 11.55 -12.96
CA GLN A 135 1.62 10.09 -12.95
C GLN A 135 0.23 9.40 -12.98
N ALA A 136 -0.73 9.89 -12.20
CA ALA A 136 -2.10 9.39 -12.26
C ALA A 136 -2.73 9.57 -13.64
N ASN A 137 -2.50 10.71 -14.29
CA ASN A 137 -2.98 10.97 -15.65
C ASN A 137 -2.37 10.00 -16.68
N MET A 138 -1.08 9.66 -16.55
CA MET A 138 -0.40 8.68 -17.39
C MET A 138 -0.99 7.27 -17.19
N ALA A 139 -1.42 6.94 -15.96
CA ALA A 139 -2.14 5.71 -15.65
C ALA A 139 -3.63 5.72 -16.06
N GLY A 140 -4.08 6.76 -16.79
CA GLY A 140 -5.45 6.88 -17.30
C GLY A 140 -6.45 7.50 -16.33
N LEU A 141 -6.06 7.85 -15.11
CA LEU A 141 -6.91 8.54 -14.14
C LEU A 141 -6.99 10.04 -14.45
N ARG A 142 -8.14 10.66 -14.14
CA ARG A 142 -8.34 12.11 -14.26
C ARG A 142 -8.86 12.65 -12.92
N PRO A 143 -7.99 12.76 -11.89
CA PRO A 143 -8.43 13.23 -10.60
C PRO A 143 -8.90 14.67 -10.67
N ILE A 144 -10.06 14.96 -10.04
CA ILE A 144 -10.62 16.31 -9.94
C ILE A 144 -9.78 17.21 -9.04
N ASN A 145 -9.08 16.61 -8.08
CA ASN A 145 -8.10 17.27 -7.24
C ASN A 145 -7.09 16.25 -6.69
N THR A 146 -5.95 16.74 -6.18
CA THR A 146 -4.91 15.95 -5.54
C THR A 146 -4.55 16.59 -4.20
N VAL A 147 -4.59 15.80 -3.12
CA VAL A 147 -4.26 16.26 -1.76
C VAL A 147 -3.16 15.39 -1.19
N LEU A 148 -2.16 16.01 -0.56
CA LEU A 148 -1.11 15.30 0.18
C LEU A 148 -1.42 15.32 1.67
N VAL A 149 -1.27 14.18 2.32
CA VAL A 149 -1.54 14.03 3.76
C VAL A 149 -0.52 13.12 4.43
N SER A 150 -0.43 13.23 5.75
CA SER A 150 0.13 12.18 6.59
C SER A 150 -0.90 11.76 7.63
N ALA A 151 -1.55 10.64 7.41
CA ALA A 151 -2.49 10.10 8.38
C ALA A 151 -1.80 9.78 9.73
N LYS A 152 -0.58 9.25 9.69
CA LYS A 152 0.23 8.94 10.88
C LYS A 152 0.57 10.17 11.72
N LYS A 153 0.81 11.32 11.08
CA LYS A 153 1.16 12.60 11.74
C LYS A 153 -0.02 13.52 11.93
N ASN A 154 -1.22 13.10 11.55
CA ASN A 154 -2.42 13.94 11.55
C ASN A 154 -2.21 15.27 10.79
N HIS A 155 -1.45 15.21 9.68
CA HIS A 155 -1.12 16.40 8.89
C HIS A 155 -2.05 16.54 7.69
N GLN A 156 -2.63 17.72 7.52
CA GLN A 156 -3.55 18.06 6.43
C GLN A 156 -4.86 17.26 6.39
N ILE A 157 -5.28 16.65 7.49
CA ILE A 157 -6.52 15.88 7.53
C ILE A 157 -7.73 16.82 7.51
N ASP A 158 -7.69 17.97 8.22
CA ASP A 158 -8.75 18.98 8.18
C ASP A 158 -8.94 19.50 6.74
N HIS A 159 -7.82 19.85 6.08
CA HIS A 159 -7.88 20.28 4.67
C HIS A 159 -8.45 19.19 3.75
N LEU A 160 -8.12 17.93 3.98
CA LEU A 160 -8.70 16.83 3.21
C LEU A 160 -10.22 16.76 3.41
N LEU A 161 -10.71 16.93 4.64
CA LEU A 161 -12.13 16.95 4.94
C LEU A 161 -12.85 18.10 4.22
N ASP A 162 -12.28 19.31 4.22
CA ASP A 162 -12.81 20.46 3.49
C ASP A 162 -12.90 20.18 1.99
N VAL A 163 -11.87 19.53 1.43
CA VAL A 163 -11.83 19.15 0.01
C VAL A 163 -12.87 18.07 -0.30
N ILE A 164 -13.01 17.05 0.55
CA ILE A 164 -14.05 16.02 0.41
C ILE A 164 -15.43 16.67 0.41
N GLU A 165 -15.71 17.53 1.39
CA GLU A 165 -17.00 18.21 1.51
C GLU A 165 -17.32 19.05 0.27
N LYS A 166 -16.34 19.79 -0.22
CA LYS A 166 -16.49 20.61 -1.44
C LYS A 166 -16.84 19.79 -2.69
N TYR A 167 -16.23 18.61 -2.86
CA TYR A 167 -16.34 17.83 -4.10
C TYR A 167 -17.39 16.71 -4.04
N ARG A 168 -17.80 16.23 -2.86
CA ARG A 168 -18.83 15.20 -2.77
C ARG A 168 -20.22 15.68 -3.19
N GLN A 169 -20.56 16.96 -3.01
CA GLN A 169 -21.82 17.56 -3.47
C GLN A 169 -23.05 16.70 -3.10
N ASN A 170 -23.25 16.42 -1.83
CA ASN A 170 -24.33 15.57 -1.33
C ASN A 170 -24.34 14.16 -1.94
N ARG A 171 -23.18 13.53 -2.01
CA ARG A 171 -22.98 12.14 -2.43
C ARG A 171 -22.27 11.36 -1.34
N ASP A 172 -22.39 10.04 -1.40
CA ASP A 172 -21.57 9.15 -0.58
C ASP A 172 -20.10 9.24 -0.97
N VAL A 173 -19.23 8.85 -0.06
CA VAL A 173 -17.77 8.90 -0.25
C VAL A 173 -17.22 7.48 -0.12
N TYR A 174 -16.60 6.96 -1.17
CA TYR A 174 -15.94 5.66 -1.13
C TYR A 174 -14.42 5.84 -1.02
N VAL A 175 -13.82 5.27 0.03
CA VAL A 175 -12.36 5.32 0.23
C VAL A 175 -11.75 4.04 -0.33
N VAL A 176 -10.98 4.18 -1.42
CA VAL A 176 -10.40 3.08 -2.19
C VAL A 176 -8.88 3.14 -2.14
N GLY A 177 -8.21 2.01 -2.14
CA GLY A 177 -6.74 1.92 -2.19
C GLY A 177 -6.24 0.52 -1.91
N VAL A 178 -5.00 0.25 -2.32
CA VAL A 178 -4.35 -1.04 -2.05
C VAL A 178 -4.03 -1.21 -0.55
N THR A 179 -3.62 -2.40 -0.16
CA THR A 179 -3.16 -2.66 1.22
C THR A 179 -1.95 -1.79 1.55
N ASN A 180 -1.77 -1.48 2.82
CA ASN A 180 -0.62 -0.73 3.36
C ASN A 180 -0.46 0.74 2.90
N VAL A 181 -1.33 1.32 2.08
CA VAL A 181 -1.30 2.76 1.77
C VAL A 181 -1.69 3.65 2.96
N GLY A 182 -2.18 3.05 4.05
CA GLY A 182 -2.60 3.76 5.25
C GLY A 182 -4.06 4.20 5.24
N LYS A 183 -4.91 3.56 4.44
CA LYS A 183 -6.35 3.84 4.32
C LYS A 183 -7.06 3.79 5.68
N SER A 184 -6.93 2.68 6.43
CA SER A 184 -7.55 2.54 7.75
C SER A 184 -7.01 3.58 8.77
N THR A 185 -5.72 3.90 8.70
CA THR A 185 -5.14 4.97 9.53
C THR A 185 -5.75 6.33 9.21
N LEU A 186 -5.96 6.63 7.92
CA LEU A 186 -6.58 7.86 7.45
C LEU A 186 -8.03 7.95 7.94
N ILE A 187 -8.82 6.90 7.77
CA ILE A 187 -10.21 6.85 8.21
C ILE A 187 -10.31 6.99 9.73
N ASN A 188 -9.42 6.33 10.48
CA ASN A 188 -9.36 6.48 11.94
C ASN A 188 -9.04 7.92 12.38
N GLN A 189 -8.21 8.66 11.65
CA GLN A 189 -7.99 10.09 11.92
C GLN A 189 -9.23 10.93 11.61
N ILE A 190 -9.92 10.64 10.50
CA ILE A 190 -11.18 11.31 10.16
C ILE A 190 -12.23 11.10 11.25
N ILE A 191 -12.40 9.87 11.73
CA ILE A 191 -13.32 9.55 12.83
C ILE A 191 -12.96 10.33 14.10
N LYS A 192 -11.68 10.36 14.46
CA LYS A 192 -11.20 11.08 15.66
C LYS A 192 -11.46 12.57 15.62
N GLN A 193 -11.37 13.19 14.45
CA GLN A 193 -11.60 14.64 14.29
C GLN A 193 -13.08 15.00 14.33
N ARG A 194 -13.96 14.13 13.93
CA ARG A 194 -15.41 14.31 14.02
C ARG A 194 -15.99 13.90 15.38
N THR A 195 -15.24 14.08 16.46
CA THR A 195 -15.61 13.68 17.83
C THR A 195 -16.92 14.28 18.31
N GLY A 196 -17.85 13.45 18.57
CA GLY A 196 -19.22 13.66 19.08
C GLY A 196 -20.10 12.45 18.81
N VAL A 197 -19.61 11.55 17.95
CA VAL A 197 -20.40 10.48 17.35
C VAL A 197 -20.04 9.16 18.03
N LYS A 198 -20.67 8.86 19.17
CA LYS A 198 -20.42 7.64 19.95
C LYS A 198 -21.09 6.37 19.40
N GLU A 199 -21.97 6.45 18.40
CA GLU A 199 -22.80 5.31 17.94
C GLU A 199 -22.98 5.21 16.42
N LEU A 200 -22.00 5.60 15.61
CA LEU A 200 -22.25 5.88 14.20
C LEU A 200 -21.53 4.98 13.20
N ILE A 201 -21.15 3.76 13.59
CA ILE A 201 -20.54 2.86 12.63
C ILE A 201 -21.49 1.68 12.41
N THR A 202 -22.14 1.69 11.25
CA THR A 202 -22.92 0.55 10.76
C THR A 202 -22.05 -0.29 9.82
N THR A 203 -22.13 -1.61 9.96
CA THR A 203 -21.53 -2.55 9.02
C THR A 203 -22.63 -3.12 8.13
N SER A 204 -22.45 -3.05 6.83
CA SER A 204 -23.35 -3.72 5.88
C SER A 204 -22.53 -4.50 4.85
N ARG A 205 -23.11 -5.57 4.31
CA ARG A 205 -22.45 -6.38 3.29
C ARG A 205 -22.63 -5.75 1.91
N PHE A 206 -21.59 -5.86 1.09
CA PHE A 206 -21.78 -5.62 -0.34
C PHE A 206 -22.70 -6.70 -0.92
N PRO A 207 -23.74 -6.33 -1.67
CA PRO A 207 -24.62 -7.30 -2.29
C PRO A 207 -23.85 -8.29 -3.18
N GLY A 208 -24.06 -9.59 -2.95
CA GLY A 208 -23.41 -10.65 -3.73
C GLY A 208 -21.96 -10.95 -3.35
N THR A 209 -21.43 -10.37 -2.26
CA THR A 209 -20.10 -10.67 -1.72
C THR A 209 -20.18 -11.07 -0.26
N THR A 210 -19.15 -11.73 0.26
CA THR A 210 -18.95 -11.99 1.69
C THR A 210 -18.32 -10.79 2.40
N LEU A 211 -18.13 -9.67 1.68
CA LEU A 211 -17.36 -8.51 2.12
C LEU A 211 -18.23 -7.53 2.87
N ASP A 212 -17.70 -7.07 3.97
CA ASP A 212 -18.32 -6.05 4.80
C ASP A 212 -17.76 -4.69 4.45
N LYS A 213 -18.65 -3.74 4.17
CA LYS A 213 -18.33 -2.33 4.13
C LYS A 213 -18.56 -1.70 5.50
N ILE A 214 -17.70 -0.77 5.86
CA ILE A 214 -17.91 0.05 7.05
C ILE A 214 -18.43 1.40 6.58
N GLU A 215 -19.61 1.74 7.04
CA GLU A 215 -20.27 3.01 6.76
C GLU A 215 -20.10 3.94 7.96
N ILE A 216 -19.52 5.11 7.69
CA ILE A 216 -19.36 6.19 8.66
C ILE A 216 -20.31 7.29 8.25
N PRO A 217 -21.37 7.56 9.01
CA PRO A 217 -22.34 8.59 8.67
C PRO A 217 -21.70 9.98 8.57
N LEU A 218 -22.14 10.75 7.59
CA LEU A 218 -21.85 12.16 7.42
C LEU A 218 -23.02 12.98 7.96
N ASP A 219 -22.79 14.28 8.23
CA ASP A 219 -23.77 15.14 8.91
C ASP A 219 -25.07 15.38 8.11
N ASP A 220 -25.07 15.06 6.82
CA ASP A 220 -26.20 15.28 5.89
C ASP A 220 -26.97 13.99 5.51
N GLY A 221 -26.71 12.89 6.22
CA GLY A 221 -27.36 11.59 5.98
C GLY A 221 -26.67 10.72 4.92
N HIS A 222 -25.61 11.21 4.27
CA HIS A 222 -24.72 10.40 3.43
C HIS A 222 -23.69 9.63 4.27
N VAL A 223 -22.94 8.74 3.63
CA VAL A 223 -21.95 7.90 4.31
C VAL A 223 -20.56 8.01 3.68
N LEU A 224 -19.52 7.88 4.51
CA LEU A 224 -18.18 7.55 4.08
C LEU A 224 -17.99 6.05 4.22
N VAL A 225 -17.71 5.38 3.12
CA VAL A 225 -17.60 3.92 3.02
C VAL A 225 -16.12 3.52 2.98
N ASP A 226 -15.67 2.77 3.99
CA ASP A 226 -14.38 2.09 3.92
C ASP A 226 -14.50 0.85 3.04
N THR A 227 -13.71 0.80 1.97
CA THR A 227 -13.59 -0.40 1.16
C THR A 227 -12.40 -1.22 1.63
N PRO A 228 -12.49 -2.56 1.66
CA PRO A 228 -11.32 -3.40 1.92
C PRO A 228 -10.16 -3.07 0.99
N GLY A 229 -8.92 -3.23 1.47
CA GLY A 229 -7.72 -2.98 0.66
C GLY A 229 -7.44 -4.11 -0.33
N ILE A 230 -6.89 -3.75 -1.48
CA ILE A 230 -6.43 -4.73 -2.48
C ILE A 230 -5.04 -5.22 -2.13
N ILE A 231 -4.78 -6.48 -2.38
CA ILE A 231 -3.43 -7.02 -2.37
C ILE A 231 -2.81 -6.79 -3.75
N HIS A 232 -1.79 -5.96 -3.84
CA HIS A 232 -0.99 -5.83 -5.05
C HIS A 232 0.17 -6.84 -4.96
N GLN A 233 0.10 -7.92 -5.75
CA GLN A 233 1.01 -9.06 -5.61
C GLN A 233 2.46 -8.77 -6.02
N GLU A 234 2.71 -7.74 -6.81
CA GLU A 234 4.04 -7.39 -7.34
C GLU A 234 4.91 -6.56 -6.38
N GLN A 235 4.49 -6.43 -5.11
CA GLN A 235 5.23 -5.65 -4.12
C GLN A 235 6.25 -6.48 -3.32
N MET A 236 7.36 -5.86 -2.94
CA MET A 236 8.40 -6.43 -2.08
C MET A 236 7.83 -7.03 -0.78
N ALA A 237 6.73 -6.49 -0.28
CA ALA A 237 6.07 -6.95 0.96
C ALA A 237 5.62 -8.42 0.93
N HIS A 238 5.43 -9.01 -0.26
CA HIS A 238 4.97 -10.41 -0.39
C HIS A 238 6.10 -11.44 -0.36
N VAL A 239 7.33 -10.99 -0.56
CA VAL A 239 8.51 -11.88 -0.62
C VAL A 239 9.40 -11.75 0.62
N LEU A 240 9.06 -10.86 1.55
CA LEU A 240 9.83 -10.60 2.77
C LEU A 240 9.06 -11.03 4.02
N SER A 241 9.80 -11.50 5.01
CA SER A 241 9.25 -11.73 6.34
C SER A 241 8.79 -10.42 7.00
N PRO A 242 7.88 -10.47 8.00
CA PRO A 242 7.49 -9.29 8.75
C PRO A 242 8.65 -8.57 9.47
N GLN A 243 9.74 -9.29 9.75
CA GLN A 243 10.94 -8.71 10.37
C GLN A 243 11.76 -7.94 9.34
N ASP A 244 12.00 -8.54 8.18
CA ASP A 244 12.74 -7.93 7.08
C ASP A 244 12.00 -6.74 6.48
N LEU A 245 10.67 -6.84 6.41
CA LEU A 245 9.84 -5.73 5.94
C LEU A 245 10.01 -4.46 6.78
N LYS A 246 10.30 -4.57 8.09
CA LYS A 246 10.59 -3.41 8.95
C LYS A 246 11.90 -2.71 8.62
N ILE A 247 12.83 -3.40 7.94
CA ILE A 247 14.12 -2.84 7.51
C ILE A 247 13.98 -2.11 6.17
N VAL A 248 13.10 -2.59 5.31
CA VAL A 248 12.96 -2.04 3.94
C VAL A 248 11.81 -1.04 3.80
N ALA A 249 10.75 -1.15 4.62
CA ALA A 249 9.60 -0.25 4.57
C ALA A 249 9.83 0.99 5.47
N PRO A 250 9.92 2.19 4.92
CA PRO A 250 10.21 3.39 5.69
C PRO A 250 9.16 3.67 6.77
N GLN A 251 9.63 3.96 7.97
CA GLN A 251 8.81 4.38 9.12
C GLN A 251 9.04 5.84 9.52
N LYS A 252 10.07 6.45 8.97
CA LYS A 252 10.51 7.83 9.21
C LYS A 252 10.92 8.47 7.89
N GLU A 253 11.07 9.80 7.90
CA GLU A 253 11.60 10.56 6.78
C GLU A 253 12.88 9.91 6.23
N ILE A 254 12.87 9.57 4.94
CA ILE A 254 14.02 9.00 4.25
C ILE A 254 15.09 10.08 4.03
N LYS A 255 16.35 9.67 4.16
CA LYS A 255 17.53 10.51 3.90
C LYS A 255 18.17 10.03 2.61
N PRO A 256 17.99 10.77 1.49
CA PRO A 256 18.57 10.37 0.21
C PRO A 256 20.09 10.23 0.30
N LYS A 257 20.63 9.18 -0.33
CA LYS A 257 22.08 8.93 -0.39
C LYS A 257 22.55 9.11 -1.81
N THR A 258 23.58 9.96 -2.02
CA THR A 258 24.16 10.16 -3.35
C THR A 258 25.36 9.25 -3.54
N TYR A 259 25.38 8.52 -4.64
CA TYR A 259 26.47 7.65 -5.06
C TYR A 259 27.10 8.20 -6.34
N GLN A 260 28.39 8.55 -6.27
CA GLN A 260 29.16 8.83 -7.47
C GLN A 260 29.58 7.50 -8.10
N LEU A 261 28.94 7.14 -9.21
CA LEU A 261 29.16 5.87 -9.90
C LEU A 261 29.91 6.11 -11.21
N ASN A 262 30.85 5.20 -11.50
CA ASN A 262 31.33 4.95 -12.84
C ASN A 262 30.48 3.86 -13.48
N ASP A 263 30.54 3.73 -14.80
CA ASP A 263 29.99 2.55 -15.47
C ASP A 263 30.64 1.26 -14.93
N GLU A 264 29.99 0.15 -15.20
CA GLU A 264 30.38 -1.18 -14.69
C GLU A 264 30.47 -1.26 -13.14
N GLN A 265 29.62 -0.51 -12.44
CA GLN A 265 29.45 -0.59 -10.99
C GLN A 265 28.04 -1.05 -10.60
N THR A 266 27.98 -1.75 -9.48
CA THR A 266 26.78 -2.32 -8.90
C THR A 266 26.53 -1.77 -7.51
N LEU A 267 25.26 -1.48 -7.20
CA LEU A 267 24.77 -1.25 -5.84
C LEU A 267 23.86 -2.41 -5.44
N PHE A 268 24.16 -3.07 -4.34
CA PHE A 268 23.25 -4.01 -3.69
C PHE A 268 22.41 -3.27 -2.66
N LEU A 269 21.10 -3.49 -2.70
CA LEU A 269 20.10 -2.95 -1.79
C LEU A 269 19.73 -4.04 -0.78
N GLY A 270 20.51 -4.18 0.29
CA GLY A 270 20.57 -5.44 1.03
C GLY A 270 20.95 -6.59 0.10
N GLY A 271 20.34 -7.75 0.31
CA GLY A 271 20.33 -8.86 -0.64
C GLY A 271 19.01 -8.96 -1.41
N VAL A 272 18.07 -8.02 -1.18
CA VAL A 272 16.71 -8.08 -1.75
C VAL A 272 16.59 -7.47 -3.13
N ALA A 273 17.53 -6.61 -3.53
CA ALA A 273 17.56 -6.04 -4.87
C ALA A 273 18.97 -5.60 -5.25
N ARG A 274 19.18 -5.38 -6.54
CA ARG A 274 20.46 -4.94 -7.10
C ARG A 274 20.22 -3.93 -8.20
N PHE A 275 21.07 -2.92 -8.27
CA PHE A 275 21.12 -1.92 -9.32
C PHE A 275 22.48 -1.95 -10.00
N ASP A 276 22.52 -2.15 -11.31
CA ASP A 276 23.73 -2.13 -12.12
C ASP A 276 23.77 -0.88 -12.96
N TYR A 277 24.87 -0.12 -12.89
CA TYR A 277 25.20 0.92 -13.84
C TYR A 277 26.05 0.33 -14.97
N LEU A 278 25.42 0.10 -16.13
CA LEU A 278 26.02 -0.66 -17.22
C LEU A 278 26.85 0.23 -18.14
N ARG A 279 26.33 1.41 -18.48
CA ARG A 279 26.99 2.31 -19.44
C ARG A 279 26.60 3.75 -19.21
N GLY A 280 27.59 4.65 -19.28
CA GLY A 280 27.44 6.09 -19.20
C GLY A 280 28.71 6.75 -18.64
N GLU A 281 28.66 8.05 -18.44
CA GLU A 281 29.76 8.83 -17.84
C GLU A 281 29.70 8.72 -16.30
N ARG A 282 30.81 9.07 -15.64
CA ARG A 282 30.82 9.18 -14.18
C ARG A 282 29.81 10.21 -13.70
N VAL A 283 28.87 9.79 -12.89
CA VAL A 283 27.73 10.64 -12.49
C VAL A 283 27.23 10.34 -11.10
N GLY A 284 26.60 11.36 -10.47
CA GLY A 284 25.87 11.21 -9.21
C GLY A 284 24.47 10.66 -9.42
N MET A 285 24.18 9.54 -8.77
CA MET A 285 22.85 8.96 -8.69
C MET A 285 22.33 9.06 -7.26
N VAL A 286 21.03 9.32 -7.08
CA VAL A 286 20.45 9.54 -5.76
C VAL A 286 19.52 8.40 -5.42
N ALA A 287 19.81 7.71 -4.34
CA ALA A 287 19.06 6.55 -3.85
C ALA A 287 18.08 6.98 -2.72
N TYR A 288 16.83 6.58 -2.86
CA TYR A 288 15.72 6.87 -1.96
C TYR A 288 15.14 5.56 -1.41
N PHE A 289 15.72 5.07 -0.33
CA PHE A 289 15.33 3.83 0.35
C PHE A 289 15.21 4.08 1.85
N ASP A 290 14.69 3.10 2.61
CA ASP A 290 14.72 3.18 4.08
C ASP A 290 16.14 3.45 4.58
N ASN A 291 16.23 4.23 5.64
CA ASN A 291 17.53 4.65 6.19
C ASN A 291 18.36 3.48 6.75
N ASN A 292 17.70 2.39 7.14
CA ASN A 292 18.31 1.20 7.71
C ASN A 292 18.71 0.17 6.66
N LEU A 293 18.22 0.31 5.41
CA LEU A 293 18.60 -0.60 4.33
C LEU A 293 20.09 -0.43 4.02
N PRO A 294 20.92 -1.48 4.20
CA PRO A 294 22.33 -1.42 3.84
C PRO A 294 22.48 -1.39 2.31
N ILE A 295 23.35 -0.49 1.82
CA ILE A 295 23.66 -0.41 0.39
C ILE A 295 25.15 -0.63 0.21
N HIS A 296 25.50 -1.69 -0.52
CA HIS A 296 26.88 -2.08 -0.79
C HIS A 296 27.24 -1.85 -2.26
N ARG A 297 28.42 -1.28 -2.51
CA ARG A 297 28.92 -1.03 -3.86
C ARG A 297 30.05 -2.00 -4.22
N THR A 298 29.99 -2.55 -5.43
CA THR A 298 31.06 -3.38 -5.99
C THR A 298 31.23 -3.11 -7.49
N LYS A 299 32.23 -3.74 -8.13
CA LYS A 299 32.36 -3.76 -9.58
C LYS A 299 31.35 -4.73 -10.17
N LEU A 300 30.79 -4.41 -11.32
CA LEU A 300 29.85 -5.25 -12.04
C LEU A 300 30.42 -6.66 -12.31
N SER A 301 31.68 -6.73 -12.72
CA SER A 301 32.39 -8.00 -12.97
C SER A 301 32.49 -8.94 -11.75
N ASN A 302 32.34 -8.40 -10.53
CA ASN A 302 32.38 -9.18 -9.29
C ASN A 302 30.98 -9.35 -8.66
N ALA A 303 29.95 -8.78 -9.25
CA ALA A 303 28.64 -8.68 -8.60
C ALA A 303 28.03 -10.05 -8.26
N ASP A 304 28.07 -10.99 -9.20
CA ASP A 304 27.44 -12.30 -8.99
C ASP A 304 28.18 -13.13 -7.93
N ASN A 305 29.52 -13.11 -7.96
CA ASN A 305 30.33 -13.76 -6.93
C ASN A 305 30.14 -13.10 -5.56
N PHE A 306 30.05 -11.78 -5.52
CA PHE A 306 29.80 -11.04 -4.29
C PHE A 306 28.43 -11.36 -3.70
N TYR A 307 27.38 -11.42 -4.53
CA TYR A 307 26.03 -11.81 -4.12
C TYR A 307 26.00 -13.21 -3.52
N SER A 308 26.51 -14.20 -4.26
CA SER A 308 26.52 -15.59 -3.81
C SER A 308 27.26 -15.80 -2.49
N LYS A 309 28.35 -15.07 -2.28
CA LYS A 309 29.17 -15.19 -1.07
C LYS A 309 28.55 -14.52 0.16
N HIS A 310 27.82 -13.42 -0.03
CA HIS A 310 27.44 -12.52 1.07
C HIS A 310 25.93 -12.43 1.31
N LEU A 311 25.11 -13.15 0.54
CA LEU A 311 23.66 -13.21 0.75
C LEU A 311 23.33 -13.83 2.10
N GLY A 312 22.50 -13.16 2.88
CA GLY A 312 22.10 -13.56 4.22
C GLY A 312 23.10 -13.19 5.32
N ASP A 313 24.19 -12.52 4.98
CA ASP A 313 25.22 -12.02 5.92
C ASP A 313 25.42 -10.51 5.71
N LEU A 314 26.43 -10.09 4.95
CA LEU A 314 26.66 -8.68 4.63
C LEU A 314 25.54 -8.07 3.78
N LEU A 315 24.93 -8.88 2.90
CA LEU A 315 23.76 -8.52 2.10
C LEU A 315 22.49 -9.03 2.80
N THR A 316 21.98 -8.24 3.73
CA THR A 316 20.76 -8.52 4.50
C THR A 316 19.82 -7.32 4.43
N PRO A 317 18.47 -7.46 4.44
CA PRO A 317 17.74 -8.72 4.29
C PRO A 317 17.93 -9.36 2.91
N PRO A 318 17.58 -10.67 2.67
CA PRO A 318 17.07 -11.63 3.65
C PRO A 318 18.14 -12.07 4.64
N THR A 319 17.70 -12.67 5.76
CA THR A 319 18.60 -13.26 6.75
C THR A 319 19.19 -14.59 6.27
N SER A 320 20.21 -15.10 6.97
CA SER A 320 20.84 -16.40 6.65
C SER A 320 19.84 -17.55 6.64
N ASP A 321 18.81 -17.49 7.48
CA ASP A 321 17.79 -18.54 7.62
C ASP A 321 16.74 -18.48 6.49
N GLU A 322 16.59 -17.33 5.86
CA GLU A 322 15.57 -17.06 4.82
C GLU A 322 16.15 -17.08 3.40
N LYS A 323 17.47 -16.94 3.24
CA LYS A 323 18.13 -16.80 1.93
C LYS A 323 17.84 -17.95 0.95
N ASP A 324 17.68 -19.18 1.46
CA ASP A 324 17.47 -20.38 0.62
C ASP A 324 16.02 -20.46 0.09
N THR A 325 15.08 -19.78 0.74
CA THR A 325 13.68 -19.68 0.31
C THR A 325 13.37 -18.35 -0.40
N PHE A 326 14.32 -17.41 -0.39
CA PHE A 326 14.15 -16.12 -1.04
C PHE A 326 14.14 -16.30 -2.57
N PRO A 327 13.17 -15.65 -3.28
CA PRO A 327 13.05 -15.79 -4.73
C PRO A 327 14.32 -15.31 -5.46
N PRO A 328 14.71 -15.96 -6.57
CA PRO A 328 15.83 -15.49 -7.38
C PRO A 328 15.55 -14.11 -7.93
N LEU A 329 16.61 -13.30 -8.10
CA LEU A 329 16.51 -12.00 -8.70
C LEU A 329 16.33 -12.10 -10.23
N GLU A 330 15.36 -11.40 -10.78
CA GLU A 330 15.13 -11.21 -12.21
C GLU A 330 15.64 -9.84 -12.65
N ARG A 331 16.24 -9.78 -13.85
CA ARG A 331 16.92 -8.60 -14.39
C ARG A 331 16.03 -7.85 -15.38
N TYR A 332 15.90 -6.55 -15.15
CA TYR A 332 15.23 -5.58 -16.04
C TYR A 332 16.23 -4.52 -16.49
N GLU A 333 16.50 -4.41 -17.79
CA GLU A 333 17.41 -3.43 -18.35
C GLU A 333 16.65 -2.22 -18.91
N PHE A 334 17.17 -1.02 -18.64
CA PHE A 334 16.56 0.24 -19.06
C PHE A 334 17.59 1.16 -19.72
N HIS A 335 17.19 1.75 -20.84
CA HIS A 335 17.89 2.86 -21.46
C HIS A 335 17.21 4.17 -21.03
N ILE A 336 17.96 5.04 -20.35
CA ILE A 336 17.45 6.27 -19.74
C ILE A 336 17.74 7.45 -20.66
N ALA A 337 16.72 7.88 -21.42
CA ALA A 337 16.83 8.99 -22.36
C ALA A 337 16.76 10.38 -21.67
N GLU A 338 16.03 10.48 -20.56
CA GLU A 338 15.88 11.68 -19.74
C GLU A 338 16.03 11.36 -18.27
N LYS A 339 16.27 12.37 -17.41
CA LYS A 339 16.36 12.18 -15.96
C LYS A 339 15.12 11.44 -15.44
N SER A 340 15.31 10.25 -14.87
CA SER A 340 14.23 9.33 -14.48
C SER A 340 14.50 8.68 -13.12
N ASP A 341 13.46 8.14 -12.52
CA ASP A 341 13.56 7.26 -11.37
C ASP A 341 13.46 5.81 -11.85
N VAL A 342 14.43 4.98 -11.48
CA VAL A 342 14.35 3.52 -11.55
C VAL A 342 13.74 3.03 -10.26
N VAL A 343 12.54 2.49 -10.34
CA VAL A 343 11.71 2.10 -9.19
C VAL A 343 11.84 0.61 -8.94
N PHE A 344 11.95 0.24 -7.67
CA PHE A 344 11.87 -1.11 -7.13
C PHE A 344 10.58 -1.14 -6.28
N GLU A 345 9.53 -1.78 -6.77
CA GLU A 345 8.20 -1.70 -6.16
C GLU A 345 8.18 -2.20 -4.71
N GLY A 346 7.64 -1.38 -3.82
CA GLY A 346 7.62 -1.63 -2.38
C GLY A 346 8.95 -1.42 -1.65
N LEU A 347 10.05 -1.05 -2.37
CA LEU A 347 11.37 -0.87 -1.77
C LEU A 347 11.87 0.58 -1.82
N GLY A 348 11.66 1.27 -2.96
CA GLY A 348 12.15 2.62 -3.19
C GLY A 348 12.62 2.84 -4.63
N TRP A 349 13.48 3.84 -4.85
CA TRP A 349 13.95 4.17 -6.19
C TRP A 349 15.35 4.81 -6.21
N ILE A 350 15.94 4.79 -7.40
CA ILE A 350 17.20 5.52 -7.69
C ILE A 350 16.92 6.52 -8.80
N THR A 351 17.18 7.81 -8.54
CA THR A 351 17.13 8.84 -9.58
C THR A 351 18.41 8.79 -10.41
N VAL A 352 18.23 8.61 -11.70
CA VAL A 352 19.29 8.37 -12.69
C VAL A 352 19.25 9.49 -13.74
N PRO A 353 20.40 10.08 -14.14
CA PRO A 353 20.45 11.10 -15.18
C PRO A 353 20.26 10.51 -16.58
N ALA A 354 20.01 11.39 -17.54
CA ALA A 354 19.87 11.02 -18.95
C ALA A 354 21.14 10.39 -19.54
N ASN A 355 20.97 9.71 -20.67
CA ASN A 355 22.04 9.08 -21.47
C ASN A 355 22.80 7.98 -20.72
N THR A 356 22.10 7.22 -19.90
CA THR A 356 22.66 6.09 -19.15
C THR A 356 21.92 4.79 -19.48
N THR A 357 22.62 3.66 -19.36
CA THR A 357 22.00 2.32 -19.41
C THR A 357 22.20 1.66 -18.06
N VAL A 358 21.11 1.17 -17.48
CA VAL A 358 21.10 0.59 -16.13
C VAL A 358 20.30 -0.70 -16.12
N ALA A 359 20.53 -1.55 -15.12
CA ALA A 359 19.65 -2.68 -14.84
C ALA A 359 19.20 -2.69 -13.39
N ALA A 360 17.92 -2.97 -13.17
CA ALA A 360 17.37 -3.29 -11.88
C ALA A 360 17.18 -4.81 -11.78
N TRP A 361 17.54 -5.37 -10.63
CA TRP A 361 17.29 -6.76 -10.30
C TRP A 361 16.39 -6.79 -9.09
N VAL A 362 15.29 -7.48 -9.19
CA VAL A 362 14.29 -7.62 -8.14
C VAL A 362 13.89 -9.08 -7.99
N PRO A 363 13.37 -9.52 -6.84
CA PRO A 363 12.89 -10.88 -6.67
C PRO A 363 11.82 -11.22 -7.71
N LYS A 364 11.82 -12.45 -8.17
CA LYS A 364 10.80 -12.95 -9.10
C LYS A 364 9.40 -12.64 -8.58
N GLY A 365 8.60 -11.99 -9.40
CA GLY A 365 7.24 -11.54 -9.08
C GLY A 365 7.17 -10.12 -8.49
N VAL A 366 8.31 -9.45 -8.22
CA VAL A 366 8.34 -8.03 -7.83
C VAL A 366 8.57 -7.17 -9.06
N GLY A 367 7.86 -6.01 -9.12
CA GLY A 367 7.97 -5.10 -10.25
C GLY A 367 9.20 -4.19 -10.20
N ALA A 368 9.78 -3.92 -11.37
CA ALA A 368 10.75 -2.85 -11.57
C ALA A 368 10.39 -2.05 -12.82
N LEU A 369 10.44 -0.72 -12.75
CA LEU A 369 10.05 0.16 -13.84
C LEU A 369 10.82 1.49 -13.83
N VAL A 370 10.71 2.22 -14.93
CA VAL A 370 11.22 3.59 -15.04
C VAL A 370 10.05 4.56 -15.09
N ARG A 371 10.17 5.63 -14.33
CA ARG A 371 9.21 6.74 -14.35
C ARG A 371 9.91 8.07 -14.42
N ARG A 372 9.17 9.13 -14.77
CA ARG A 372 9.67 10.50 -14.67
C ARG A 372 10.17 10.78 -13.25
N ALA A 373 11.34 11.37 -13.11
CA ALA A 373 11.91 11.69 -11.81
C ALA A 373 10.98 12.56 -10.97
N MET A 374 10.82 12.16 -9.70
CA MET A 374 10.01 12.88 -8.73
C MET A 374 10.67 14.20 -8.30
N VAL A 375 12.02 14.27 -8.39
CA VAL A 375 12.84 15.37 -7.87
C VAL A 375 13.63 16.07 -8.96
#